data_ea46e9fef6f46efda5bd0ca4c033143a
#
_entry.id   ea46e9fef6f46efda5bd0ca4c033143a
#
_cell.length_a   1.000
_cell.length_b   1.000
_cell.length_c   1.000
_cell.angle_alpha   90.00
_cell.angle_beta   90.00
_cell.angle_gamma   90.00
#
_symmetry.space_group_name_H-M   'P 1'
#
loop_
_entity.id
_entity.type
_entity.pdbx_description
1 polymer ?
#
loop_
_entity_poly.entity_id
_entity_poly.type
_entity_poly.pdbx_seq_one_letter_code
_entity_poly.pdbx_strand_id
1 'polypeptide(L)'
;MADTKFPKIALGAWAWGNDGTFGSGIDAAELEPIFDAAMNAGLNLGDTAFAYGMGTSEKALAGLLKGLPRDSYLVSDKLTPQCIDASAASPVAMMHDMQLDLMGLDSFDIYWVHNASEAPKWTRALAEFFEGRDDAPMIGVSNHDLAEIKEADAILREHGLK
;
A
#
# COMPACT_ATOMS: atom_id res chain seq x y z
N MET A 1 -0.16 4.56 -19.39
CA MET A 1 -0.73 3.57 -18.45
C MET A 1 -2.09 3.13 -18.99
N ALA A 2 -2.37 1.83 -19.05
CA ALA A 2 -3.72 1.35 -19.32
C ALA A 2 -4.65 1.91 -18.22
N ASP A 3 -5.90 2.16 -18.59
CA ASP A 3 -6.92 2.69 -17.66
C ASP A 3 -7.24 1.58 -16.63
N THR A 4 -6.45 1.48 -15.57
CA THR A 4 -6.62 0.45 -14.53
C THR A 4 -7.95 0.69 -13.84
N LYS A 5 -8.89 -0.18 -14.06
CA LYS A 5 -10.22 -0.09 -13.47
C LYS A 5 -10.20 -0.68 -12.07
N PHE A 6 -10.07 0.16 -11.06
CA PHE A 6 -10.15 -0.27 -9.67
C PHE A 6 -11.57 -0.76 -9.32
N PRO A 7 -11.71 -1.85 -8.53
CA PRO A 7 -12.99 -2.23 -7.97
C PRO A 7 -13.50 -1.16 -7.00
N LYS A 8 -14.82 -1.08 -6.80
CA LYS A 8 -15.43 -0.10 -5.89
C LYS A 8 -15.17 -0.39 -4.41
N ILE A 9 -14.77 -1.60 -4.09
CA ILE A 9 -14.52 -2.10 -2.75
C ILE A 9 -13.19 -2.85 -2.77
N ALA A 10 -12.34 -2.59 -1.78
CA ALA A 10 -11.11 -3.32 -1.54
C ALA A 10 -11.28 -4.33 -0.40
N LEU A 11 -10.49 -5.39 -0.43
CA LEU A 11 -10.36 -6.34 0.66
C LEU A 11 -9.33 -5.79 1.65
N GLY A 12 -9.80 -5.25 2.77
CA GLY A 12 -8.95 -4.65 3.79
C GLY A 12 -8.30 -5.69 4.70
N ALA A 13 -6.98 -5.70 4.75
CA ALA A 13 -6.19 -6.62 5.56
C ALA A 13 -5.77 -6.05 6.93
N TRP A 14 -6.39 -4.95 7.37
CA TRP A 14 -6.07 -4.32 8.67
C TRP A 14 -6.12 -5.30 9.85
N ALA A 15 -7.13 -6.16 9.89
CA ALA A 15 -7.32 -7.15 10.94
C ALA A 15 -6.55 -8.47 10.72
N TRP A 16 -5.72 -8.57 9.70
CA TRP A 16 -4.94 -9.77 9.39
C TRP A 16 -3.53 -9.77 10.01
N GLY A 17 -3.21 -8.72 10.75
CA GLY A 17 -2.01 -8.68 11.57
C GLY A 17 -2.09 -9.60 12.79
N ASN A 18 -1.01 -9.68 13.57
CA ASN A 18 -0.91 -10.59 14.71
C ASN A 18 -0.28 -9.95 15.96
N ASP A 19 -0.38 -8.65 16.13
CA ASP A 19 0.19 -7.93 17.28
C ASP A 19 -0.84 -7.59 18.38
N GLY A 20 -2.07 -8.08 18.25
CA GLY A 20 -3.17 -7.84 19.17
C GLY A 20 -3.88 -6.49 19.00
N THR A 21 -3.31 -5.58 18.20
CA THR A 21 -3.92 -4.30 17.81
C THR A 21 -4.50 -4.40 16.41
N PHE A 22 -3.70 -4.93 15.49
CA PHE A 22 -4.04 -5.13 14.07
C PHE A 22 -4.36 -6.60 13.77
N GLY A 23 -5.14 -7.23 14.64
CA GLY A 23 -5.52 -8.62 14.52
C GLY A 23 -4.85 -9.53 15.55
N SER A 24 -5.32 -10.78 15.61
CA SER A 24 -4.88 -11.81 16.56
C SER A 24 -4.12 -12.95 15.90
N GLY A 25 -3.65 -12.77 14.65
CA GLY A 25 -2.99 -13.81 13.89
C GLY A 25 -3.99 -14.85 13.36
N ILE A 26 -4.92 -14.39 12.53
CA ILE A 26 -5.87 -15.28 11.84
C ILE A 26 -5.06 -16.19 10.90
N ASP A 27 -5.34 -17.48 10.93
CA ASP A 27 -4.67 -18.45 10.07
C ASP A 27 -5.03 -18.20 8.59
N ALA A 28 -4.06 -18.39 7.71
CA ALA A 28 -4.29 -18.30 6.26
C ALA A 28 -5.43 -19.20 5.79
N ALA A 29 -5.59 -20.39 6.38
CA ALA A 29 -6.71 -21.29 6.09
C ALA A 29 -8.08 -20.72 6.44
N GLU A 30 -8.17 -19.80 7.41
CA GLU A 30 -9.41 -19.09 7.75
C GLU A 30 -9.66 -17.91 6.83
N LEU A 31 -8.61 -17.29 6.29
CA LEU A 31 -8.69 -16.17 5.35
C LEU A 31 -8.97 -16.60 3.92
N GLU A 32 -8.48 -17.76 3.50
CA GLU A 32 -8.57 -18.26 2.14
C GLU A 32 -10.02 -18.30 1.59
N PRO A 33 -11.03 -18.81 2.32
CA PRO A 33 -12.41 -18.80 1.83
C PRO A 33 -12.99 -17.40 1.63
N ILE A 34 -12.58 -16.43 2.46
CA ILE A 34 -13.01 -15.03 2.37
C ILE A 34 -12.34 -14.37 1.16
N PHE A 35 -11.04 -14.61 1.01
CA PHE A 35 -10.25 -14.12 -0.11
C PHE A 35 -10.79 -14.66 -1.45
N ASP A 36 -11.03 -15.96 -1.55
CA ASP A 36 -11.58 -16.60 -2.75
C ASP A 36 -12.97 -16.06 -3.10
N ALA A 37 -13.83 -15.87 -2.11
CA ALA A 37 -15.15 -15.26 -2.33
C ALA A 37 -15.05 -13.83 -2.87
N ALA A 38 -14.11 -13.04 -2.37
CA ALA A 38 -13.84 -11.69 -2.86
C ALA A 38 -13.32 -11.69 -4.30
N MET A 39 -12.32 -12.51 -4.60
CA MET A 39 -11.75 -12.66 -5.95
C MET A 39 -12.81 -13.10 -6.96
N ASN A 40 -13.63 -14.10 -6.61
CA ASN A 40 -14.73 -14.59 -7.45
C ASN A 40 -15.83 -13.53 -7.69
N ALA A 41 -15.98 -12.57 -6.77
CA ALA A 41 -16.89 -11.44 -6.92
C ALA A 41 -16.25 -10.25 -7.68
N GLY A 42 -15.01 -10.37 -8.15
CA GLY A 42 -14.28 -9.29 -8.82
C GLY A 42 -13.73 -8.21 -7.87
N LEU A 43 -13.67 -8.49 -6.56
CA LEU A 43 -13.08 -7.62 -5.55
C LEU A 43 -11.60 -7.98 -5.38
N ASN A 44 -10.83 -7.73 -6.41
CA ASN A 44 -9.45 -8.20 -6.54
C ASN A 44 -8.40 -7.17 -6.09
N LEU A 45 -8.78 -6.15 -5.31
CA LEU A 45 -7.86 -5.19 -4.69
C LEU A 45 -7.66 -5.54 -3.22
N GLY A 46 -6.46 -5.96 -2.85
CA GLY A 46 -6.04 -6.10 -1.46
C GLY A 46 -5.42 -4.82 -0.93
N ASP A 47 -5.87 -4.35 0.25
CA ASP A 47 -5.36 -3.14 0.91
C ASP A 47 -4.70 -3.49 2.24
N THR A 48 -3.41 -3.19 2.38
CA THR A 48 -2.60 -3.45 3.56
C THR A 48 -1.75 -2.25 3.95
N ALA A 49 -0.91 -2.38 4.96
CA ALA A 49 0.11 -1.43 5.38
C ALA A 49 1.15 -2.12 6.27
N PHE A 50 2.40 -1.68 6.23
CA PHE A 50 3.44 -2.18 7.13
C PHE A 50 3.09 -1.97 8.62
N ALA A 51 2.44 -0.85 8.95
CA ALA A 51 1.98 -0.58 10.31
C ALA A 51 0.96 -1.61 10.84
N TYR A 52 0.33 -2.39 9.98
CA TYR A 52 -0.64 -3.40 10.40
C TYR A 52 0.08 -4.65 10.91
N GLY A 53 0.48 -4.60 12.18
CA GLY A 53 1.24 -5.63 12.85
C GLY A 53 2.69 -5.74 12.36
N MET A 54 3.32 -4.62 11.97
CA MET A 54 4.72 -4.55 11.52
C MET A 54 5.04 -5.57 10.42
N GLY A 55 4.26 -5.55 9.35
CA GLY A 55 4.44 -6.42 8.20
C GLY A 55 3.71 -7.76 8.25
N THR A 56 3.04 -8.09 9.36
CA THR A 56 2.35 -9.40 9.45
C THR A 56 1.08 -9.43 8.59
N SER A 57 0.38 -8.30 8.43
CA SER A 57 -0.75 -8.18 7.51
C SER A 57 -0.32 -8.32 6.04
N GLU A 58 0.79 -7.70 5.66
CA GLU A 58 1.39 -7.83 4.32
C GLU A 58 1.75 -9.30 4.02
N LYS A 59 2.37 -10.00 4.99
CA LYS A 59 2.70 -11.43 4.85
C LYS A 59 1.45 -12.29 4.70
N ALA A 60 0.38 -12.00 5.42
CA ALA A 60 -0.89 -12.72 5.29
C ALA A 60 -1.48 -12.55 3.89
N LEU A 61 -1.55 -11.29 3.40
CA LEU A 61 -2.02 -11.01 2.05
C LEU A 61 -1.11 -11.65 0.99
N ALA A 62 0.21 -11.54 1.12
CA ALA A 62 1.17 -12.15 0.22
C ALA A 62 1.01 -13.68 0.13
N GLY A 63 0.74 -14.32 1.25
CA GLY A 63 0.44 -15.76 1.30
C GLY A 63 -0.75 -16.17 0.45
N LEU A 64 -1.82 -15.37 0.48
CA LEU A 64 -3.04 -15.59 -0.31
C LEU A 64 -2.84 -15.28 -1.81
N LEU A 65 -1.99 -14.30 -2.14
CA LEU A 65 -1.66 -13.93 -3.52
C LEU A 65 -0.70 -14.89 -4.19
N LYS A 66 -0.02 -15.74 -3.40
CA LYS A 66 1.03 -16.62 -3.89
C LYS A 66 0.54 -17.58 -4.96
N GLY A 67 1.19 -17.53 -6.12
CA GLY A 67 0.88 -18.40 -7.25
C GLY A 67 -0.26 -17.91 -8.15
N LEU A 68 -0.91 -16.80 -7.82
CA LEU A 68 -1.85 -16.15 -8.72
C LEU A 68 -1.11 -15.33 -9.79
N PRO A 69 -1.65 -15.22 -11.02
CA PRO A 69 -1.10 -14.32 -12.03
C PRO A 69 -1.11 -12.87 -11.52
N ARG A 70 0.01 -12.12 -11.71
CA ARG A 70 0.14 -10.72 -11.21
C ARG A 70 -0.95 -9.79 -11.75
N ASP A 71 -1.43 -10.02 -12.95
CA ASP A 71 -2.48 -9.22 -13.60
C ASP A 71 -3.91 -9.57 -13.14
N SER A 72 -4.07 -10.60 -12.31
CA SER A 72 -5.37 -11.00 -11.76
C SER A 72 -5.78 -10.24 -10.50
N TYR A 73 -4.86 -9.53 -9.86
CA TYR A 73 -5.09 -8.81 -8.61
C TYR A 73 -4.39 -7.45 -8.58
N LEU A 74 -4.85 -6.59 -7.69
CA LEU A 74 -4.29 -5.28 -7.41
C LEU A 74 -3.86 -5.22 -5.94
N VAL A 75 -2.77 -4.51 -5.65
CA VAL A 75 -2.26 -4.33 -4.29
C VAL A 75 -2.12 -2.85 -3.97
N SER A 76 -2.69 -2.49 -2.84
CA SER A 76 -2.61 -1.18 -2.20
C SER A 76 -1.82 -1.30 -0.92
N ASP A 77 -0.72 -0.54 -0.80
CA ASP A 77 0.11 -0.51 0.40
C ASP A 77 0.44 0.93 0.81
N LYS A 78 1.07 1.14 1.97
CA LYS A 78 1.18 2.47 2.57
C LYS A 78 2.55 2.75 3.18
N LEU A 79 3.09 3.91 2.83
CA LEU A 79 4.19 4.54 3.54
C LEU A 79 3.68 5.08 4.88
N THR A 80 4.05 4.43 5.99
CA THR A 80 3.66 4.88 7.32
C THR A 80 4.80 5.69 7.95
N PRO A 81 4.63 7.02 8.11
CA PRO A 81 5.70 7.91 8.60
C PRO A 81 6.37 7.45 9.90
N GLN A 82 5.61 6.88 10.84
CA GLN A 82 6.12 6.41 12.13
C GLN A 82 6.95 5.12 12.05
N CYS A 83 6.89 4.42 10.91
CA CYS A 83 7.62 3.17 10.68
C CYS A 83 8.89 3.39 9.84
N ILE A 84 9.13 4.61 9.38
CA ILE A 84 10.27 4.94 8.53
C ILE A 84 11.51 5.22 9.37
N ASP A 85 12.65 4.66 8.98
CA ASP A 85 13.95 5.16 9.46
C ASP A 85 14.30 6.46 8.73
N ALA A 86 13.93 7.60 9.33
CA ALA A 86 14.18 8.93 8.77
C ALA A 86 15.68 9.29 8.69
N SER A 87 16.57 8.48 9.30
CA SER A 87 18.03 8.67 9.21
C SER A 87 18.66 7.96 8.01
N ALA A 88 17.91 7.09 7.33
CA ALA A 88 18.38 6.41 6.13
C ALA A 88 18.67 7.41 5.00
N ALA A 89 19.62 7.09 4.14
CA ALA A 89 19.97 7.94 2.99
C ALA A 89 18.80 8.11 1.99
N SER A 90 17.93 7.11 1.89
CA SER A 90 16.73 7.11 1.04
C SER A 90 15.58 6.43 1.79
N PRO A 91 14.94 7.12 2.75
CA PRO A 91 13.95 6.51 3.64
C PRO A 91 12.75 5.90 2.92
N VAL A 92 12.25 6.59 1.89
CA VAL A 92 11.11 6.13 1.08
C VAL A 92 11.46 4.88 0.29
N ALA A 93 12.60 4.90 -0.42
CA ALA A 93 13.07 3.74 -1.19
C ALA A 93 13.25 2.52 -0.27
N MET A 94 13.89 2.71 0.89
CA MET A 94 14.12 1.62 1.83
C MET A 94 12.82 0.98 2.32
N MET A 95 11.82 1.80 2.68
CA MET A 95 10.50 1.28 3.11
C MET A 95 9.79 0.58 1.96
N HIS A 96 9.71 1.21 0.80
CA HIS A 96 9.04 0.68 -0.39
C HIS A 96 9.64 -0.67 -0.82
N ASP A 97 10.97 -0.74 -0.94
CA ASP A 97 11.66 -1.95 -1.39
C ASP A 97 11.52 -3.08 -0.35
N MET A 98 11.61 -2.74 0.95
CA MET A 98 11.37 -3.70 2.04
C MET A 98 9.95 -4.29 1.97
N GLN A 99 8.92 -3.48 1.69
CA GLN A 99 7.54 -3.94 1.57
C GLN A 99 7.36 -4.83 0.32
N LEU A 100 7.96 -4.46 -0.81
CA LEU A 100 7.96 -5.30 -2.03
C LEU A 100 8.63 -6.65 -1.77
N ASP A 101 9.80 -6.67 -1.14
CA ASP A 101 10.52 -7.90 -0.76
C ASP A 101 9.69 -8.76 0.17
N LEU A 102 9.05 -8.14 1.17
CA LEU A 102 8.20 -8.81 2.15
C LEU A 102 7.01 -9.52 1.49
N MET A 103 6.45 -8.90 0.47
CA MET A 103 5.28 -9.42 -0.25
C MET A 103 5.66 -10.27 -1.47
N GLY A 104 6.92 -10.26 -1.90
CA GLY A 104 7.38 -10.95 -3.11
C GLY A 104 6.79 -10.35 -4.38
N LEU A 105 6.66 -9.02 -4.42
CA LEU A 105 6.10 -8.25 -5.54
C LEU A 105 7.17 -7.39 -6.20
N ASP A 106 6.96 -7.05 -7.48
CA ASP A 106 7.80 -6.12 -8.23
C ASP A 106 7.26 -4.68 -8.22
N SER A 107 5.97 -4.49 -7.92
CA SER A 107 5.32 -3.17 -7.87
C SER A 107 4.01 -3.22 -7.09
N PHE A 108 3.61 -2.05 -6.55
CA PHE A 108 2.26 -1.80 -6.04
C PHE A 108 1.40 -1.13 -7.13
N ASP A 109 0.06 -1.29 -7.03
CA ASP A 109 -0.89 -0.59 -7.90
C ASP A 109 -1.30 0.76 -7.31
N ILE A 110 -1.38 0.84 -5.97
CA ILE A 110 -1.62 2.07 -5.21
C ILE A 110 -0.62 2.13 -4.05
N TYR A 111 -0.05 3.30 -3.81
CA TYR A 111 0.83 3.52 -2.66
C TYR A 111 0.47 4.83 -1.95
N TRP A 112 0.23 4.75 -0.63
CA TRP A 112 -0.34 5.86 0.14
C TRP A 112 0.67 6.50 1.08
N VAL A 113 0.53 7.81 1.31
CA VAL A 113 0.97 8.42 2.57
C VAL A 113 -0.09 8.10 3.63
N HIS A 114 0.25 7.25 4.60
CA HIS A 114 -0.73 6.57 5.49
C HIS A 114 -1.48 7.52 6.43
N ASN A 115 -0.85 8.63 6.82
CA ASN A 115 -1.46 9.63 7.69
C ASN A 115 -0.81 11.00 7.50
N ALA A 116 -1.43 12.05 8.08
CA ALA A 116 -1.02 13.43 7.93
C ALA A 116 0.23 13.84 8.73
N SER A 117 0.91 12.91 9.41
CA SER A 117 2.13 13.24 10.16
C SER A 117 3.24 13.68 9.21
N GLU A 118 3.67 14.95 9.32
CA GLU A 118 4.62 15.58 8.40
C GLU A 118 4.24 15.39 6.90
N ALA A 119 2.93 15.43 6.59
CA ALA A 119 2.39 15.09 5.28
C ALA A 119 3.09 15.73 4.08
N PRO A 120 3.39 17.06 4.07
CA PRO A 120 4.07 17.68 2.94
C PRO A 120 5.48 17.12 2.70
N LYS A 121 6.20 16.80 3.76
CA LYS A 121 7.54 16.20 3.69
C LYS A 121 7.49 14.81 3.03
N TRP A 122 6.61 13.95 3.52
CA TRP A 122 6.55 12.58 3.05
C TRP A 122 5.90 12.47 1.67
N THR A 123 4.92 13.31 1.36
CA THR A 123 4.34 13.42 0.01
C THR A 123 5.39 13.86 -1.00
N ARG A 124 6.21 14.87 -0.66
CA ARG A 124 7.30 15.33 -1.54
C ARG A 124 8.38 14.25 -1.72
N ALA A 125 8.82 13.62 -0.65
CA ALA A 125 9.81 12.55 -0.72
C ALA A 125 9.32 11.36 -1.56
N LEU A 126 8.02 11.03 -1.46
CA LEU A 126 7.38 10.00 -2.26
C LEU A 126 7.29 10.42 -3.74
N ALA A 127 6.92 11.67 -4.00
CA ALA A 127 6.84 12.23 -5.34
C ALA A 127 8.23 12.24 -6.02
N GLU A 128 9.27 12.71 -5.34
CA GLU A 128 10.66 12.68 -5.81
C GLU A 128 11.14 11.25 -6.10
N PHE A 129 10.76 10.28 -5.26
CA PHE A 129 11.13 8.88 -5.47
C PHE A 129 10.51 8.26 -6.73
N PHE A 130 9.26 8.62 -7.05
CA PHE A 130 8.55 8.08 -8.21
C PHE A 130 8.63 8.96 -9.47
N GLU A 131 9.20 10.15 -9.40
CA GLU A 131 9.34 11.05 -10.56
C GLU A 131 10.09 10.37 -11.71
N GLY A 132 9.44 10.31 -12.86
CA GLY A 132 10.03 9.74 -14.08
C GLY A 132 10.17 8.21 -14.10
N ARG A 133 9.65 7.50 -13.09
CA ARG A 133 9.66 6.03 -13.07
C ARG A 133 8.45 5.47 -13.81
N ASP A 134 8.70 4.43 -14.60
CA ASP A 134 7.63 3.74 -15.35
C ASP A 134 6.76 2.83 -14.47
N ASP A 135 7.28 2.43 -13.30
CA ASP A 135 6.63 1.57 -12.32
C ASP A 135 5.92 2.35 -11.20
N ALA A 136 5.80 3.68 -11.34
CA ALA A 136 5.13 4.51 -10.35
C ALA A 136 3.65 4.09 -10.17
N PRO A 137 3.22 3.75 -8.94
CA PRO A 137 1.84 3.42 -8.65
C PRO A 137 0.94 4.67 -8.71
N MET A 138 -0.37 4.48 -8.60
CA MET A 138 -1.23 5.59 -8.21
C MET A 138 -0.89 6.01 -6.77
N ILE A 139 -0.61 7.30 -6.57
CA ILE A 139 -0.29 7.82 -5.24
C ILE A 139 -1.56 8.30 -4.55
N GLY A 140 -1.73 7.92 -3.29
CA GLY A 140 -2.85 8.34 -2.47
C GLY A 140 -2.44 8.97 -1.15
N VAL A 141 -3.39 9.60 -0.48
CA VAL A 141 -3.23 10.09 0.89
C VAL A 141 -4.37 9.57 1.76
N SER A 142 -4.07 9.25 3.01
CA SER A 142 -5.00 8.65 3.96
C SER A 142 -5.00 9.45 5.26
N ASN A 143 -6.17 9.64 5.88
CA ASN A 143 -6.33 10.42 7.12
C ASN A 143 -5.89 11.89 6.99
N HIS A 144 -6.06 12.48 5.81
CA HIS A 144 -5.77 13.88 5.52
C HIS A 144 -7.07 14.70 5.50
N ASP A 145 -7.00 15.95 5.93
CA ASP A 145 -8.08 16.90 5.76
C ASP A 145 -8.08 17.49 4.32
N LEU A 146 -9.09 18.33 4.01
CA LEU A 146 -9.24 18.90 2.67
C LEU A 146 -8.06 19.82 2.27
N ALA A 147 -7.47 20.53 3.21
CA ALA A 147 -6.33 21.42 2.94
C ALA A 147 -5.07 20.59 2.63
N GLU A 148 -4.84 19.57 3.42
CA GLU A 148 -3.74 18.61 3.24
C GLU A 148 -3.86 17.81 1.93
N ILE A 149 -5.08 17.41 1.54
CA ILE A 149 -5.34 16.74 0.24
C ILE A 149 -4.98 17.69 -0.92
N LYS A 150 -5.37 18.96 -0.85
CA LYS A 150 -5.04 19.94 -1.90
C LYS A 150 -3.54 20.22 -1.99
N GLU A 151 -2.85 20.28 -0.86
CA GLU A 151 -1.40 20.43 -0.82
C GLU A 151 -0.70 19.20 -1.42
N ALA A 152 -1.14 18.00 -1.05
CA ALA A 152 -0.61 16.75 -1.61
C ALA A 152 -0.83 16.67 -3.13
N ASP A 153 -2.02 17.00 -3.63
CA ASP A 153 -2.32 17.03 -5.08
C ASP A 153 -1.41 18.03 -5.80
N ALA A 154 -1.16 19.20 -5.22
CA ALA A 154 -0.24 20.19 -5.79
C ALA A 154 1.19 19.65 -5.90
N ILE A 155 1.71 19.05 -4.83
CA ILE A 155 3.05 18.44 -4.79
C ILE A 155 3.17 17.33 -5.86
N LEU A 156 2.20 16.42 -5.91
CA LEU A 156 2.24 15.30 -6.87
C LEU A 156 2.23 15.80 -8.33
N ARG A 157 1.43 16.81 -8.62
CA ARG A 157 1.35 17.43 -9.97
C ARG A 157 2.66 18.12 -10.37
N GLU A 158 3.39 18.74 -9.44
CA GLU A 158 4.71 19.33 -9.68
C GLU A 158 5.70 18.28 -10.22
N HIS A 159 5.55 17.01 -9.80
CA HIS A 159 6.39 15.87 -10.20
C HIS A 159 5.75 15.00 -11.31
N GLY A 160 4.66 15.46 -11.94
CA GLY A 160 3.98 14.75 -13.01
C GLY A 160 3.21 13.50 -12.58
N LEU A 161 2.96 13.33 -11.27
CA LEU A 161 2.23 12.22 -10.67
C LEU A 161 0.73 12.57 -10.45
N LYS A 162 -0.05 11.54 -10.13
CA LYS A 162 -1.51 11.68 -9.87
C LYS A 162 -1.86 10.98 -8.57
#